data_0658c0e5dd94e914e29a71dfe7146924
#
_entry.id   0658c0e5dd94e914e29a71dfe7146924
#
_cell.length_a   1.000
_cell.length_b   1.000
_cell.length_c   1.000
_cell.angle_alpha   90.00
_cell.angle_beta   90.00
_cell.angle_gamma   90.00
#
_symmetry.space_group_name_H-M   'P 1'
#
loop_
_entity.id
_entity.type
_entity.pdbx_description
1 polymer ?
#
loop_
_entity_poly.entity_id
_entity_poly.type
_entity_poly.pdbx_seq_one_letter_code
_entity_poly.pdbx_strand_id
1 'polypeptide(L)'
;VMDVTHAPYPEAPVVPFIKAVQDRVVLEIQRGCIRGCRFCQAGMLYRPTRERDVEHLKQLAKRMLKNTGHEEISLSSLSSSDYSKLKELVSFLIDEFHEKGINISLPSLRIDAFSLDVMKKVQDIRKSSLTFAPEAGSQRMRNVINKGLTEEMILEGAGQAFEGGWTKVKLYFMLGLPTETEEDMKEIARLSDKVARRYYEIPK
;
A
#
# COMPACT_ATOMS: atom_id res chain seq x y z
N VAL A 1 8.25 -6.08 21.19
CA VAL A 1 9.03 -7.12 20.49
C VAL A 1 10.03 -6.44 19.61
N MET A 2 11.32 -6.66 19.83
CA MET A 2 12.40 -6.02 19.05
C MET A 2 12.68 -6.77 17.76
N ASP A 3 12.69 -8.09 17.81
CA ASP A 3 12.82 -8.95 16.63
C ASP A 3 11.44 -9.47 16.22
N VAL A 4 10.95 -9.00 15.09
CA VAL A 4 9.66 -9.44 14.53
C VAL A 4 9.81 -10.68 13.64
N THR A 5 11.02 -11.00 13.18
CA THR A 5 11.27 -12.17 12.34
C THR A 5 11.01 -13.46 13.11
N HIS A 6 11.56 -13.56 14.32
CA HIS A 6 11.40 -14.74 15.16
C HIS A 6 10.19 -14.67 16.12
N ALA A 7 9.42 -13.59 16.06
CA ALA A 7 8.17 -13.51 16.83
C ALA A 7 7.18 -14.58 16.33
N PRO A 8 6.45 -15.26 17.26
CA PRO A 8 5.44 -16.24 16.88
C PRO A 8 4.46 -15.69 15.85
N TYR A 9 4.19 -16.47 14.82
CA TYR A 9 3.26 -16.13 13.76
C TYR A 9 2.39 -17.35 13.44
N PRO A 10 1.06 -17.20 13.26
CA PRO A 10 0.17 -18.31 12.97
C PRO A 10 0.41 -18.82 11.56
N GLU A 11 0.97 -20.02 11.44
CA GLU A 11 1.21 -20.68 10.14
C GLU A 11 -0.02 -21.43 9.61
N ALA A 12 -0.97 -21.68 10.48
CA ALA A 12 -2.26 -22.31 10.16
C ALA A 12 -3.38 -21.51 10.85
N PRO A 13 -3.70 -20.30 10.39
CA PRO A 13 -4.79 -19.52 10.95
C PRO A 13 -6.13 -20.25 10.75
N VAL A 14 -7.06 -20.04 11.67
CA VAL A 14 -8.41 -20.60 11.58
C VAL A 14 -9.11 -20.04 10.34
N VAL A 15 -9.53 -20.93 9.45
CA VAL A 15 -10.29 -20.58 8.26
C VAL A 15 -11.79 -20.62 8.61
N PRO A 16 -12.54 -19.52 8.41
CA PRO A 16 -13.96 -19.49 8.71
C PRO A 16 -14.75 -20.42 7.75
N PHE A 17 -15.78 -21.05 8.25
CA PHE A 17 -16.67 -21.89 7.42
C PHE A 17 -17.58 -21.04 6.52
N ILE A 18 -17.85 -19.79 6.90
CA ILE A 18 -18.63 -18.84 6.13
C ILE A 18 -17.68 -17.87 5.39
N LYS A 19 -18.12 -17.33 4.26
CA LYS A 19 -17.34 -16.33 3.51
C LYS A 19 -17.10 -15.08 4.36
N ALA A 20 -15.84 -14.80 4.66
CA ALA A 20 -15.41 -13.61 5.38
C ALA A 20 -15.00 -12.51 4.40
N VAL A 21 -15.04 -11.24 4.87
CA VAL A 21 -14.60 -10.08 4.06
C VAL A 21 -13.09 -10.13 3.78
N GLN A 22 -12.31 -10.65 4.74
CA GLN A 22 -10.85 -10.76 4.67
C GLN A 22 -10.42 -12.24 4.54
N ASP A 23 -10.93 -12.94 3.53
CA ASP A 23 -10.69 -14.35 3.29
C ASP A 23 -9.38 -14.57 2.53
N ARG A 24 -8.25 -14.38 3.21
CA ARG A 24 -6.92 -14.37 2.63
C ARG A 24 -5.81 -14.62 3.64
N VAL A 25 -4.66 -15.07 3.15
CA VAL A 25 -3.42 -15.07 3.94
C VAL A 25 -2.94 -13.61 4.12
N VAL A 26 -2.63 -13.23 5.34
CA VAL A 26 -2.04 -11.91 5.65
C VAL A 26 -0.61 -12.12 6.12
N LEU A 27 0.35 -11.47 5.47
CA LEU A 27 1.76 -11.45 5.87
C LEU A 27 2.12 -10.07 6.42
N GLU A 28 2.41 -9.99 7.71
CA GLU A 28 2.97 -8.77 8.31
C GLU A 28 4.44 -8.68 7.91
N ILE A 29 4.75 -7.82 6.93
CA ILE A 29 6.10 -7.66 6.38
C ILE A 29 6.98 -6.75 7.24
N GLN A 30 6.37 -5.75 7.88
CA GLN A 30 7.04 -4.85 8.80
C GLN A 30 6.07 -4.30 9.84
N ARG A 31 6.59 -3.91 10.98
CA ARG A 31 5.87 -3.24 12.05
C ARG A 31 6.46 -1.87 12.33
N GLY A 32 5.59 -0.88 12.51
CA GLY A 32 5.97 0.53 12.64
C GLY A 32 5.98 1.25 11.29
N CYS A 33 6.32 2.54 11.32
CA CYS A 33 6.40 3.39 10.14
C CYS A 33 7.48 4.45 10.34
N ILE A 34 8.31 4.69 9.32
CA ILE A 34 9.38 5.71 9.34
C ILE A 34 8.83 7.13 9.13
N ARG A 35 7.58 7.24 8.67
CA ARG A 35 6.95 8.53 8.40
C ARG A 35 6.54 9.21 9.69
N GLY A 36 6.36 10.49 9.68
CA GLY A 36 6.04 11.27 10.88
C GLY A 36 4.75 12.05 10.74
N CYS A 37 3.72 11.48 10.08
CA CYS A 37 2.42 12.13 9.91
C CYS A 37 1.82 12.47 11.28
N ARG A 38 1.50 13.74 11.53
CA ARG A 38 1.10 14.23 12.86
C ARG A 38 -0.24 13.68 13.37
N PHE A 39 -1.11 13.26 12.46
CA PHE A 39 -2.40 12.67 12.79
C PHE A 39 -2.32 11.16 13.09
N CYS A 40 -1.19 10.51 12.77
CA CYS A 40 -1.09 9.06 12.80
C CYS A 40 -0.60 8.53 14.15
N GLN A 41 -1.51 8.08 14.99
CA GLN A 41 -1.18 7.45 16.26
C GLN A 41 -0.33 6.18 16.07
N ALA A 42 -0.67 5.34 15.10
CA ALA A 42 0.06 4.10 14.83
C ALA A 42 1.53 4.35 14.48
N GLY A 43 1.83 5.42 13.71
CA GLY A 43 3.19 5.83 13.38
C GLY A 43 4.01 6.27 14.59
N MET A 44 3.38 6.62 15.71
CA MET A 44 4.06 6.97 16.96
C MET A 44 4.21 5.77 17.90
N LEU A 45 3.14 4.99 18.07
CA LEU A 45 3.11 3.88 19.04
C LEU A 45 4.02 2.71 18.65
N TYR A 46 4.18 2.43 17.34
CA TYR A 46 4.89 1.26 16.85
C TYR A 46 6.33 1.52 16.43
N ARG A 47 6.93 2.59 16.92
CA ARG A 47 8.37 2.86 16.72
C ARG A 47 9.25 1.97 17.61
N PRO A 48 10.44 1.64 17.14
CA PRO A 48 11.03 1.84 15.80
C PRO A 48 10.40 0.92 14.76
N THR A 49 10.63 1.23 13.46
CA THR A 49 10.27 0.31 12.37
C THR A 49 11.12 -0.95 12.46
N ARG A 50 10.49 -2.09 12.29
CA ARG A 50 11.11 -3.42 12.33
C ARG A 50 10.59 -4.21 11.15
N GLU A 51 11.50 -4.62 10.30
CA GLU A 51 11.20 -5.44 9.13
C GLU A 51 11.33 -6.92 9.48
N ARG A 52 10.48 -7.74 8.89
CA ARG A 52 10.61 -9.19 8.94
C ARG A 52 11.54 -9.64 7.82
N ASP A 53 12.39 -10.61 8.10
CA ASP A 53 13.32 -11.17 7.12
C ASP A 53 12.56 -11.73 5.90
N VAL A 54 13.08 -11.47 4.70
CA VAL A 54 12.42 -11.81 3.44
C VAL A 54 12.36 -13.32 3.21
N GLU A 55 13.41 -14.06 3.57
CA GLU A 55 13.42 -15.51 3.42
C GLU A 55 12.44 -16.16 4.38
N HIS A 56 12.33 -15.63 5.60
CA HIS A 56 11.31 -16.06 6.55
C HIS A 56 9.89 -15.83 5.98
N LEU A 57 9.63 -14.67 5.38
CA LEU A 57 8.34 -14.36 4.74
C LEU A 57 8.01 -15.29 3.58
N LYS A 58 8.99 -15.64 2.74
CA LYS A 58 8.82 -16.58 1.64
C LYS A 58 8.37 -17.97 2.15
N GLN A 59 9.03 -18.46 3.21
CA GLN A 59 8.67 -19.75 3.81
C GLN A 59 7.30 -19.70 4.50
N LEU A 60 7.02 -18.59 5.19
CA LEU A 60 5.73 -18.39 5.86
C LEU A 60 4.57 -18.37 4.85
N ALA A 61 4.72 -17.68 3.72
CA ALA A 61 3.75 -17.66 2.63
C ALA A 61 3.42 -19.08 2.14
N LYS A 62 4.46 -19.88 1.85
CA LYS A 62 4.26 -21.28 1.42
C LYS A 62 3.49 -22.12 2.44
N ARG A 63 3.87 -22.02 3.71
CA ARG A 63 3.23 -22.79 4.78
C ARG A 63 1.78 -22.38 5.00
N MET A 64 1.51 -21.08 5.07
CA MET A 64 0.18 -20.55 5.31
C MET A 64 -0.79 -20.91 4.16
N LEU A 65 -0.38 -20.73 2.91
CA LEU A 65 -1.22 -21.12 1.76
C LEU A 65 -1.50 -22.61 1.74
N LYS A 66 -0.48 -23.45 2.00
CA LYS A 66 -0.66 -24.91 2.08
C LYS A 66 -1.63 -25.32 3.18
N ASN A 67 -1.58 -24.65 4.33
CA ASN A 67 -2.37 -25.01 5.50
C ASN A 67 -3.81 -24.47 5.46
N THR A 68 -4.07 -23.41 4.68
CA THR A 68 -5.37 -22.73 4.66
C THR A 68 -6.16 -22.93 3.36
N GLY A 69 -5.47 -23.16 2.24
CA GLY A 69 -6.11 -23.22 0.93
C GLY A 69 -6.60 -21.88 0.40
N HIS A 70 -6.20 -20.74 0.99
CA HIS A 70 -6.57 -19.43 0.47
C HIS A 70 -5.96 -19.18 -0.89
N GLU A 71 -6.67 -18.39 -1.72
CA GLU A 71 -6.27 -18.00 -3.07
C GLU A 71 -5.78 -16.55 -3.15
N GLU A 72 -5.55 -15.90 -2.01
CA GLU A 72 -5.04 -14.53 -1.94
C GLU A 72 -4.02 -14.36 -0.81
N ILE A 73 -2.94 -13.63 -1.09
CA ILE A 73 -1.97 -13.13 -0.10
C ILE A 73 -2.05 -11.62 -0.05
N SER A 74 -2.16 -11.06 1.16
CA SER A 74 -2.06 -9.63 1.42
C SER A 74 -0.83 -9.32 2.24
N LEU A 75 0.01 -8.37 1.77
CA LEU A 75 1.16 -7.89 2.53
C LEU A 75 0.71 -6.79 3.49
N SER A 76 0.86 -7.01 4.79
CA SER A 76 0.38 -6.07 5.81
C SER A 76 1.50 -5.24 6.41
N SER A 77 1.31 -3.93 6.42
CA SER A 77 2.13 -2.96 7.14
C SER A 77 1.44 -1.61 7.23
N LEU A 78 2.02 -0.66 7.96
CA LEU A 78 1.58 0.74 7.96
C LEU A 78 2.02 1.49 6.68
N SER A 79 3.03 0.99 5.97
CA SER A 79 3.52 1.54 4.70
C SER A 79 4.28 0.47 3.95
N SER A 80 3.60 -0.30 3.12
CA SER A 80 4.20 -1.44 2.41
C SER A 80 5.30 -1.01 1.43
N SER A 81 5.17 0.18 0.84
CA SER A 81 6.19 0.75 -0.05
C SER A 81 7.53 1.05 0.63
N ASP A 82 7.54 1.18 1.96
CA ASP A 82 8.76 1.48 2.73
C ASP A 82 9.50 0.20 3.20
N TYR A 83 8.98 -0.99 2.90
CA TYR A 83 9.68 -2.24 3.19
C TYR A 83 10.87 -2.43 2.25
N SER A 84 12.07 -2.56 2.81
CA SER A 84 13.34 -2.54 2.05
C SER A 84 13.47 -3.64 0.99
N LYS A 85 12.81 -4.79 1.21
CA LYS A 85 12.84 -5.96 0.34
C LYS A 85 11.54 -6.20 -0.42
N LEU A 86 10.70 -5.16 -0.59
CA LEU A 86 9.39 -5.30 -1.23
C LEU A 86 9.49 -5.93 -2.64
N LYS A 87 10.41 -5.41 -3.47
CA LYS A 87 10.58 -5.88 -4.87
C LYS A 87 10.97 -7.36 -4.92
N GLU A 88 11.89 -7.78 -4.06
CA GLU A 88 12.34 -9.16 -3.96
C GLU A 88 11.20 -10.09 -3.53
N LEU A 89 10.47 -9.70 -2.47
CA LEU A 89 9.36 -10.49 -1.95
C LEU A 89 8.24 -10.62 -2.98
N VAL A 90 7.84 -9.52 -3.61
CA VAL A 90 6.75 -9.54 -4.62
C VAL A 90 7.14 -10.36 -5.83
N SER A 91 8.38 -10.23 -6.34
CA SER A 91 8.83 -11.08 -7.45
C SER A 91 8.76 -12.55 -7.10
N PHE A 92 9.26 -12.94 -5.93
CA PHE A 92 9.17 -14.33 -5.47
C PHE A 92 7.72 -14.82 -5.36
N LEU A 93 6.81 -14.03 -4.78
CA LEU A 93 5.41 -14.43 -4.63
C LEU A 93 4.73 -14.62 -5.99
N ILE A 94 5.06 -13.78 -6.96
CA ILE A 94 4.54 -13.91 -8.32
C ILE A 94 5.09 -15.18 -8.97
N ASP A 95 6.41 -15.36 -8.98
CA ASP A 95 7.07 -16.49 -9.64
C ASP A 95 6.63 -17.84 -9.03
N GLU A 96 6.41 -17.90 -7.72
CA GLU A 96 6.01 -19.13 -7.03
C GLU A 96 4.52 -19.46 -7.15
N PHE A 97 3.64 -18.44 -7.22
CA PHE A 97 2.22 -18.62 -7.02
C PHE A 97 1.33 -18.21 -8.20
N HIS A 98 1.88 -17.53 -9.23
CA HIS A 98 1.11 -17.10 -10.39
C HIS A 98 0.40 -18.26 -11.10
N GLU A 99 1.13 -19.33 -11.41
CA GLU A 99 0.56 -20.51 -12.08
C GLU A 99 -0.49 -21.25 -11.22
N LYS A 100 -0.47 -21.03 -9.90
CA LYS A 100 -1.42 -21.60 -8.95
C LYS A 100 -2.69 -20.74 -8.80
N GLY A 101 -2.79 -19.62 -9.54
CA GLY A 101 -3.95 -18.71 -9.49
C GLY A 101 -4.07 -17.89 -8.20
N ILE A 102 -2.99 -17.75 -7.41
CA ILE A 102 -3.00 -17.03 -6.14
C ILE A 102 -2.79 -15.54 -6.38
N ASN A 103 -3.73 -14.73 -5.92
CA ASN A 103 -3.69 -13.28 -6.04
C ASN A 103 -2.77 -12.64 -4.98
N ILE A 104 -2.09 -11.55 -5.35
CA ILE A 104 -1.26 -10.78 -4.43
C ILE A 104 -1.87 -9.38 -4.26
N SER A 105 -2.14 -9.02 -3.00
CA SER A 105 -2.69 -7.72 -2.62
C SER A 105 -1.64 -6.90 -1.88
N LEU A 106 -1.43 -5.66 -2.33
CA LEU A 106 -0.49 -4.71 -1.75
C LEU A 106 -1.25 -3.51 -1.17
N PRO A 107 -1.78 -3.60 0.04
CA PRO A 107 -2.40 -2.46 0.71
C PRO A 107 -1.34 -1.45 1.18
N SER A 108 -1.80 -0.26 1.52
CA SER A 108 -0.95 0.78 2.15
C SER A 108 0.23 1.24 1.27
N LEU A 109 0.01 1.30 -0.04
CA LEU A 109 0.98 1.88 -0.97
C LEU A 109 0.99 3.41 -0.84
N ARG A 110 2.19 3.97 -0.79
CA ARG A 110 2.39 5.42 -0.88
C ARG A 110 2.65 5.82 -2.32
N ILE A 111 2.12 6.96 -2.70
CA ILE A 111 2.26 7.47 -4.07
C ILE A 111 3.70 7.89 -4.41
N ASP A 112 4.44 8.40 -3.42
CA ASP A 112 5.86 8.82 -3.54
C ASP A 112 6.87 7.66 -3.54
N ALA A 113 6.41 6.46 -3.19
CA ALA A 113 7.23 5.25 -3.20
C ALA A 113 6.59 4.18 -4.12
N PHE A 114 5.79 4.63 -5.09
CA PHE A 114 5.16 3.77 -6.07
C PHE A 114 6.21 3.25 -7.06
N SER A 115 6.32 1.93 -7.19
CA SER A 115 7.20 1.28 -8.14
C SER A 115 6.38 0.66 -9.27
N LEU A 116 6.44 1.27 -10.44
CA LEU A 116 5.72 0.79 -11.63
C LEU A 116 6.09 -0.65 -11.98
N ASP A 117 7.38 -1.01 -11.86
CA ASP A 117 7.86 -2.37 -12.16
C ASP A 117 7.23 -3.42 -11.26
N VAL A 118 7.12 -3.13 -9.95
CA VAL A 118 6.48 -4.02 -8.99
C VAL A 118 5.00 -4.14 -9.30
N MET A 119 4.36 -3.01 -9.59
CA MET A 119 2.91 -2.99 -9.82
C MET A 119 2.50 -3.62 -11.14
N LYS A 120 3.29 -3.47 -12.22
CA LYS A 120 3.03 -4.17 -13.49
C LYS A 120 3.02 -5.69 -13.29
N LYS A 121 3.99 -6.22 -12.56
CA LYS A 121 4.04 -7.65 -12.25
C LYS A 121 2.81 -8.14 -11.48
N VAL A 122 2.32 -7.35 -10.50
CA VAL A 122 1.12 -7.70 -9.72
C VAL A 122 -0.15 -7.59 -10.59
N GLN A 123 -0.20 -6.63 -11.51
CA GLN A 123 -1.35 -6.37 -12.37
C GLN A 123 -1.61 -7.48 -13.39
N ASP A 124 -0.56 -8.18 -13.84
CA ASP A 124 -0.67 -9.31 -14.79
C ASP A 124 -1.54 -10.44 -14.20
N ILE A 125 -1.65 -10.52 -12.87
CA ILE A 125 -2.46 -11.53 -12.18
C ILE A 125 -3.92 -11.04 -12.02
N ARG A 126 -4.13 -9.81 -11.54
CA ARG A 126 -5.46 -9.21 -11.38
C ARG A 126 -5.39 -7.69 -11.31
N LYS A 127 -6.21 -7.01 -12.12
CA LYS A 127 -6.36 -5.55 -12.05
C LYS A 127 -7.07 -5.15 -10.76
N SER A 128 -6.31 -4.66 -9.78
CA SER A 128 -6.84 -4.06 -8.56
C SER A 128 -6.93 -2.53 -8.72
N SER A 129 -7.87 -1.88 -8.03
CA SER A 129 -7.90 -0.42 -7.97
C SER A 129 -6.73 0.09 -7.13
N LEU A 130 -6.03 1.12 -7.62
CA LEU A 130 -5.02 1.81 -6.83
C LEU A 130 -5.68 2.84 -5.92
N THR A 131 -5.20 2.87 -4.68
CA THR A 131 -5.65 3.82 -3.67
C THR A 131 -4.45 4.58 -3.14
N PHE A 132 -4.53 5.90 -3.20
CA PHE A 132 -3.53 6.80 -2.65
C PHE A 132 -4.18 7.72 -1.62
N ALA A 133 -3.41 8.12 -0.62
CA ALA A 133 -3.87 8.96 0.47
C ALA A 133 -3.05 10.26 0.56
N PRO A 134 -3.34 11.29 -0.25
CA PRO A 134 -2.77 12.62 -0.08
C PRO A 134 -3.12 13.24 1.28
N GLU A 135 -4.26 12.86 1.84
CA GLU A 135 -4.89 13.31 3.09
C GLU A 135 -5.39 14.76 3.05
N ALA A 136 -4.71 15.67 2.34
CA ALA A 136 -5.14 17.06 2.17
C ALA A 136 -4.92 17.54 0.73
N GLY A 137 -5.82 18.42 0.25
CA GLY A 137 -5.76 18.98 -1.09
C GLY A 137 -4.64 20.00 -1.25
N SER A 138 -4.47 20.91 -0.28
CA SER A 138 -3.46 21.95 -0.35
C SER A 138 -2.09 21.48 0.12
N GLN A 139 -1.03 22.04 -0.50
CA GLN A 139 0.35 21.80 -0.05
C GLN A 139 0.55 22.30 1.38
N ARG A 140 -0.06 23.43 1.73
CA ARG A 140 -0.03 23.98 3.08
C ARG A 140 -0.49 22.95 4.10
N MET A 141 -1.65 22.35 3.88
CA MET A 141 -2.20 21.35 4.81
C MET A 141 -1.38 20.07 4.83
N ARG A 142 -0.87 19.60 3.70
CA ARG A 142 0.06 18.45 3.68
C ARG A 142 1.31 18.72 4.52
N ASN A 143 1.81 19.96 4.52
CA ASN A 143 2.94 20.37 5.38
C ASN A 143 2.53 20.44 6.86
N VAL A 144 1.34 21.00 7.16
CA VAL A 144 0.80 21.07 8.53
C VAL A 144 0.71 19.68 9.16
N ILE A 145 0.19 18.69 8.43
CA ILE A 145 0.06 17.31 8.92
C ILE A 145 1.34 16.48 8.76
N ASN A 146 2.41 17.07 8.24
CA ASN A 146 3.68 16.40 7.96
C ASN A 146 3.53 15.14 7.09
N LYS A 147 2.71 15.24 6.02
CA LYS A 147 2.50 14.11 5.11
C LYS A 147 3.73 13.84 4.23
N GLY A 148 4.56 14.87 3.97
CA GLY A 148 5.77 14.76 3.15
C GLY A 148 5.50 14.44 1.69
N LEU A 149 4.35 14.88 1.14
CA LEU A 149 3.98 14.74 -0.26
C LEU A 149 3.86 16.11 -0.91
N THR A 150 4.51 16.30 -2.06
CA THR A 150 4.27 17.47 -2.92
C THR A 150 3.18 17.18 -3.95
N GLU A 151 2.68 18.22 -4.59
CA GLU A 151 1.72 18.06 -5.68
C GLU A 151 2.36 17.32 -6.86
N GLU A 152 3.61 17.64 -7.18
CA GLU A 152 4.37 17.01 -8.25
C GLU A 152 4.49 15.50 -8.03
N MET A 153 4.84 15.06 -6.81
CA MET A 153 4.91 13.63 -6.46
C MET A 153 3.56 12.92 -6.64
N ILE A 154 2.46 13.61 -6.33
CA ILE A 154 1.11 13.04 -6.50
C ILE A 154 0.77 12.89 -7.98
N LEU A 155 1.06 13.92 -8.79
CA LEU A 155 0.78 13.90 -10.22
C LEU A 155 1.68 12.90 -10.95
N GLU A 156 2.95 12.81 -10.57
CA GLU A 156 3.90 11.83 -11.11
C GLU A 156 3.48 10.39 -10.81
N GLY A 157 3.18 10.09 -9.54
CA GLY A 157 2.75 8.75 -9.15
C GLY A 157 1.42 8.34 -9.78
N ALA A 158 0.47 9.27 -9.92
CA ALA A 158 -0.77 9.04 -10.66
C ALA A 158 -0.51 8.82 -12.15
N GLY A 159 0.38 9.62 -12.76
CA GLY A 159 0.82 9.46 -14.14
C GLY A 159 1.42 8.09 -14.40
N GLN A 160 2.37 7.66 -13.57
CA GLN A 160 2.97 6.33 -13.65
C GLN A 160 1.92 5.21 -13.55
N ALA A 161 0.92 5.38 -12.68
CA ALA A 161 -0.18 4.42 -12.59
C ALA A 161 -0.97 4.35 -13.91
N PHE A 162 -1.32 5.48 -14.51
CA PHE A 162 -2.04 5.54 -15.77
C PHE A 162 -1.22 4.97 -16.95
N GLU A 163 0.08 5.28 -17.01
CA GLU A 163 1.03 4.70 -17.97
C GLU A 163 1.16 3.17 -17.81
N GLY A 164 1.00 2.69 -16.57
CA GLY A 164 0.92 1.27 -16.23
C GLY A 164 -0.41 0.61 -16.62
N GLY A 165 -1.37 1.36 -17.18
CA GLY A 165 -2.64 0.82 -17.68
C GLY A 165 -3.80 0.88 -16.67
N TRP A 166 -3.62 1.54 -15.51
CA TRP A 166 -4.76 1.82 -14.64
C TRP A 166 -5.64 2.91 -15.24
N THR A 167 -6.94 2.72 -15.19
CA THR A 167 -7.94 3.70 -15.66
C THR A 167 -8.63 4.42 -14.52
N LYS A 168 -8.36 3.98 -13.27
CA LYS A 168 -8.97 4.53 -12.05
C LYS A 168 -7.95 4.56 -10.92
N VAL A 169 -7.87 5.70 -10.25
CA VAL A 169 -7.20 5.86 -8.97
C VAL A 169 -8.21 6.37 -7.95
N LYS A 170 -8.11 5.91 -6.72
CA LYS A 170 -8.89 6.40 -5.59
C LYS A 170 -8.02 7.29 -4.73
N LEU A 171 -8.46 8.49 -4.45
CA LEU A 171 -7.79 9.43 -3.57
C LEU A 171 -8.56 9.55 -2.25
N TYR A 172 -7.83 9.44 -1.13
CA TYR A 172 -8.40 9.69 0.20
C TYR A 172 -7.97 11.04 0.73
N PHE A 173 -8.96 11.76 1.27
CA PHE A 173 -8.76 13.05 1.91
C PHE A 173 -9.44 13.07 3.28
N MET A 174 -8.83 13.81 4.20
CA MET A 174 -9.38 14.12 5.51
C MET A 174 -10.00 15.52 5.47
N LEU A 175 -11.09 15.72 6.20
CA LEU A 175 -11.73 17.02 6.43
C LEU A 175 -11.73 17.31 7.94
N GLY A 176 -11.71 18.61 8.29
CA GLY A 176 -11.68 19.03 9.67
C GLY A 176 -10.29 18.93 10.31
N LEU A 177 -9.24 18.98 9.52
CA LEU A 177 -7.87 19.02 10.04
C LEU A 177 -7.60 20.29 10.82
N PRO A 178 -6.76 20.26 11.89
CA PRO A 178 -6.39 21.47 12.63
C PRO A 178 -5.86 22.56 11.68
N THR A 179 -6.36 23.77 11.81
CA THR A 179 -6.04 24.96 10.99
C THR A 179 -6.51 24.89 9.54
N GLU A 180 -7.33 23.92 9.15
CA GLU A 180 -7.89 23.83 7.82
C GLU A 180 -8.82 25.02 7.53
N THR A 181 -8.74 25.55 6.33
CA THR A 181 -9.57 26.65 5.84
C THR A 181 -10.45 26.18 4.69
N GLU A 182 -11.48 26.97 4.35
CA GLU A 182 -12.33 26.68 3.17
C GLU A 182 -11.52 26.59 1.88
N GLU A 183 -10.47 27.40 1.74
CA GLU A 183 -9.59 27.34 0.56
C GLU A 183 -8.82 26.03 0.49
N ASP A 184 -8.35 25.48 1.63
CA ASP A 184 -7.70 24.18 1.66
C ASP A 184 -8.66 23.06 1.23
N MET A 185 -9.94 23.15 1.57
CA MET A 185 -10.96 22.20 1.13
C MET A 185 -11.21 22.29 -0.38
N LYS A 186 -11.25 23.51 -0.95
CA LYS A 186 -11.35 23.72 -2.40
C LYS A 186 -10.18 23.09 -3.17
N GLU A 187 -8.98 23.09 -2.57
CA GLU A 187 -7.81 22.46 -3.15
C GLU A 187 -7.96 20.93 -3.33
N ILE A 188 -8.85 20.27 -2.58
CA ILE A 188 -9.17 18.86 -2.80
C ILE A 188 -9.75 18.65 -4.21
N ALA A 189 -10.70 19.51 -4.61
CA ALA A 189 -11.30 19.43 -5.93
C ALA A 189 -10.26 19.78 -7.03
N ARG A 190 -9.44 20.83 -6.81
CA ARG A 190 -8.39 21.22 -7.75
C ARG A 190 -7.34 20.14 -7.97
N LEU A 191 -6.85 19.52 -6.89
CA LEU A 191 -5.89 18.42 -6.98
C LEU A 191 -6.50 17.20 -7.69
N SER A 192 -7.76 16.88 -7.39
CA SER A 192 -8.45 15.78 -8.04
C SER A 192 -8.65 16.01 -9.54
N ASP A 193 -8.98 17.24 -9.95
CA ASP A 193 -9.08 17.63 -11.36
C ASP A 193 -7.71 17.51 -12.08
N LYS A 194 -6.62 17.98 -11.45
CA LYS A 194 -5.26 17.84 -12.00
C LYS A 194 -4.88 16.37 -12.21
N VAL A 195 -5.19 15.51 -11.24
CA VAL A 195 -4.95 14.06 -11.37
C VAL A 195 -5.79 13.46 -12.50
N ALA A 196 -7.06 13.86 -12.63
CA ALA A 196 -7.91 13.39 -13.73
C ALA A 196 -7.40 13.84 -15.10
N ARG A 197 -6.96 15.10 -15.23
CA ARG A 197 -6.36 15.64 -16.47
C ARG A 197 -5.10 14.87 -16.87
N ARG A 198 -4.27 14.48 -15.91
CA ARG A 198 -3.05 13.70 -16.15
C ARG A 198 -3.32 12.40 -16.92
N TYR A 199 -4.48 11.77 -16.71
CA TYR A 199 -4.89 10.59 -17.47
C TYR A 199 -5.05 10.85 -18.98
N TYR A 200 -5.56 12.04 -19.35
CA TYR A 200 -5.80 12.39 -20.76
C TYR A 200 -4.54 12.91 -21.46
N GLU A 201 -3.50 13.25 -20.72
CA GLU A 201 -2.21 13.69 -21.28
C GLU A 201 -1.31 12.53 -21.71
N ILE A 202 -1.62 11.29 -21.25
CA ILE A 202 -0.83 10.11 -21.56
C ILE A 202 -1.22 9.60 -22.95
N PRO A 203 -0.22 9.40 -23.84
CA PRO A 203 -0.46 8.79 -25.14
C PRO A 203 -1.07 7.39 -25.00
N LYS A 204 -2.13 7.12 -25.76
CA LYS A 204 -2.81 5.82 -25.78
C LYS A 204 -2.17 4.91 -26.80
#